data_a38a99a95c624e05c79c0368e458965f
#
_entry.id   a38a99a95c624e05c79c0368e458965f
#
_cell.length_a   1.000
_cell.length_b   1.000
_cell.length_c   1.000
_cell.angle_alpha   90.00
_cell.angle_beta   90.00
_cell.angle_gamma   90.00
#
_symmetry.space_group_name_H-M   'P 1'
#
loop_
_entity.id
_entity.type
_entity.pdbx_description
1 polymer ?
#
loop_
_entity_poly.entity_id
_entity_poly.type
_entity_poly.pdbx_seq_one_letter_code
_entity_poly.pdbx_strand_id
1 'polypeptide(L)'
;ILFTIVVNLLMMPLTIKQQKFSKLSAKMNPEIQAIQAKYKNRKDQDAQLAQNQEIQAVYAKYGVSPTGSCLYMLIQMPILFALYRVIYAIPAYVGRVKEAFFPLVDNIIDTAGATELVQNLSNSAMYSKQFTNAGFVAGTHSEYVQNTIIDCLNKASTADFASISEKFPSLAADVTNTVSKLEEYNNFLGLNIGNSPSYVLKEAWANGAWLLVIGAIAIPVLSALTQWINVKLMPQQDTSSNNGNDQAAAMASSMKTMNMIMPLMSAWFCFTL
;
A
#
# COMPACT_ATOMS: atom_id res chain seq x y z
N ILE A 1 10.82 -2.49 12.09
CA ILE A 1 12.23 -2.43 11.66
C ILE A 1 12.82 -3.85 11.60
N LEU A 2 12.86 -4.62 12.70
CA LEU A 2 13.44 -5.96 12.71
C LEU A 2 12.78 -6.91 11.68
N PHE A 3 11.46 -6.94 11.64
CA PHE A 3 10.69 -7.69 10.66
C PHE A 3 11.08 -7.33 9.21
N THR A 4 11.17 -6.04 8.92
CA THR A 4 11.56 -5.54 7.59
C THR A 4 12.98 -5.98 7.22
N ILE A 5 13.91 -5.95 8.16
CA ILE A 5 15.29 -6.42 7.95
C ILE A 5 15.28 -7.92 7.63
N VAL A 6 14.58 -8.73 8.40
CA VAL A 6 14.50 -10.19 8.19
C VAL A 6 13.90 -10.51 6.81
N VAL A 7 12.77 -9.87 6.45
CA VAL A 7 12.14 -10.07 5.14
C VAL A 7 13.08 -9.66 4.01
N ASN A 8 13.76 -8.51 4.11
CA ASN A 8 14.70 -8.05 3.09
C ASN A 8 15.91 -8.98 2.96
N LEU A 9 16.45 -9.51 4.05
CA LEU A 9 17.54 -10.49 4.01
C LEU A 9 17.10 -11.79 3.32
N LEU A 10 15.90 -12.26 3.62
CA LEU A 10 15.33 -13.47 3.03
C LEU A 10 15.06 -13.30 1.54
N MET A 11 14.63 -12.10 1.11
CA MET A 11 14.38 -11.74 -0.29
C MET A 11 15.64 -11.32 -1.04
N MET A 12 16.76 -11.08 -0.35
CA MET A 12 18.01 -10.57 -0.94
C MET A 12 18.52 -11.41 -2.13
N PRO A 13 18.60 -12.77 -2.07
CA PRO A 13 19.09 -13.55 -3.21
C PRO A 13 18.20 -13.41 -4.45
N LEU A 14 16.89 -13.22 -4.25
CA LEU A 14 15.93 -13.01 -5.33
C LEU A 14 16.09 -11.60 -5.93
N THR A 15 16.27 -10.60 -5.08
CA THR A 15 16.49 -9.19 -5.47
C THR A 15 17.81 -9.05 -6.26
N ILE A 16 18.87 -9.75 -5.87
CA ILE A 16 20.14 -9.77 -6.61
C ILE A 16 19.94 -10.34 -8.01
N LYS A 17 19.21 -11.45 -8.15
CA LYS A 17 18.89 -12.04 -9.47
C LYS A 17 18.09 -11.08 -10.34
N GLN A 18 17.10 -10.37 -9.75
CA GLN A 18 16.31 -9.37 -10.45
C GLN A 18 17.16 -8.19 -10.93
N GLN A 19 18.04 -7.66 -10.07
CA GLN A 19 18.94 -6.57 -10.44
C GLN A 19 19.93 -6.98 -11.52
N LYS A 20 20.46 -8.22 -11.46
CA LYS A 20 21.31 -8.79 -12.51
C LYS A 20 20.55 -8.86 -13.84
N PHE A 21 19.30 -9.36 -13.82
CA PHE A 21 18.45 -9.39 -15.00
C PHE A 21 18.22 -7.98 -15.56
N SER A 22 17.89 -7.01 -14.71
CA SER A 22 17.65 -5.61 -15.13
C SER A 22 18.88 -4.99 -15.81
N LYS A 23 20.09 -5.19 -15.26
CA LYS A 23 21.34 -4.70 -15.84
C LYS A 23 21.66 -5.39 -17.19
N LEU A 24 21.41 -6.69 -17.29
CA LEU A 24 21.65 -7.45 -18.51
C LEU A 24 20.61 -7.13 -19.59
N SER A 25 19.38 -6.82 -19.22
CA SER A 25 18.32 -6.38 -20.14
C SER A 25 18.75 -5.15 -20.93
N ALA A 26 19.42 -4.19 -20.31
CA ALA A 26 19.93 -3.02 -21.02
C ALA A 26 20.97 -3.38 -22.10
N LYS A 27 21.81 -4.41 -21.86
CA LYS A 27 22.80 -4.89 -22.82
C LYS A 27 22.18 -5.75 -23.93
N MET A 28 21.10 -6.47 -23.62
CA MET A 28 20.38 -7.31 -24.59
C MET A 28 19.45 -6.52 -25.51
N ASN A 29 18.99 -5.36 -25.08
CA ASN A 29 18.03 -4.54 -25.81
C ASN A 29 18.42 -4.28 -27.26
N PRO A 30 19.65 -3.86 -27.63
CA PRO A 30 20.02 -3.62 -29.02
C PRO A 30 19.94 -4.90 -29.86
N GLU A 31 20.32 -6.07 -29.32
CA GLU A 31 20.22 -7.34 -30.05
C GLU A 31 18.73 -7.73 -30.26
N ILE A 32 17.89 -7.57 -29.22
CA ILE A 32 16.46 -7.83 -29.32
C ILE A 32 15.78 -6.90 -30.33
N GLN A 33 16.13 -5.61 -30.33
CA GLN A 33 15.61 -4.65 -31.31
C GLN A 33 16.02 -5.01 -32.75
N ALA A 34 17.25 -5.46 -32.95
CA ALA A 34 17.70 -5.92 -34.27
C ALA A 34 16.88 -7.14 -34.75
N ILE A 35 16.59 -8.10 -33.87
CA ILE A 35 15.73 -9.24 -34.21
C ILE A 35 14.31 -8.77 -34.50
N GLN A 36 13.73 -7.88 -33.69
CA GLN A 36 12.41 -7.33 -33.95
C GLN A 36 12.33 -6.58 -35.28
N ALA A 37 13.35 -5.82 -35.62
CA ALA A 37 13.44 -5.12 -36.92
C ALA A 37 13.50 -6.09 -38.13
N LYS A 38 14.21 -7.22 -37.96
CA LYS A 38 14.31 -8.27 -39.01
C LYS A 38 12.94 -8.87 -39.35
N TYR A 39 12.06 -9.04 -38.38
CA TYR A 39 10.74 -9.64 -38.55
C TYR A 39 9.59 -8.63 -38.70
N LYS A 40 9.88 -7.33 -38.74
CA LYS A 40 8.92 -6.22 -38.73
C LYS A 40 7.79 -6.34 -39.75
N ASN A 41 8.10 -6.80 -40.97
CA ASN A 41 7.16 -6.86 -42.11
C ASN A 41 6.55 -8.25 -42.32
N ARG A 42 6.83 -9.20 -41.43
CA ARG A 42 6.36 -10.59 -41.51
C ARG A 42 5.40 -10.85 -40.35
N LYS A 43 4.11 -11.00 -40.70
CA LYS A 43 3.03 -11.25 -39.69
C LYS A 43 2.56 -12.70 -39.71
N ASP A 44 3.21 -13.56 -40.47
CA ASP A 44 2.93 -14.99 -40.51
C ASP A 44 3.32 -15.66 -39.19
N GLN A 45 2.60 -16.72 -38.84
CA GLN A 45 2.79 -17.45 -37.59
C GLN A 45 4.21 -18.04 -37.46
N ASP A 46 4.76 -18.49 -38.57
CA ASP A 46 6.12 -19.05 -38.62
C ASP A 46 7.18 -17.97 -38.33
N ALA A 47 6.99 -16.77 -38.81
CA ALA A 47 7.88 -15.63 -38.53
C ALA A 47 7.81 -15.23 -37.03
N GLN A 48 6.64 -15.28 -36.41
CA GLN A 48 6.49 -15.03 -34.98
C GLN A 48 7.20 -16.09 -34.14
N LEU A 49 7.08 -17.36 -34.54
CA LEU A 49 7.79 -18.47 -33.87
C LEU A 49 9.30 -18.30 -34.00
N ALA A 50 9.80 -18.02 -35.20
CA ALA A 50 11.22 -17.78 -35.47
C ALA A 50 11.75 -16.59 -34.65
N GLN A 51 11.02 -15.48 -34.62
CA GLN A 51 11.35 -14.30 -33.82
C GLN A 51 11.46 -14.65 -32.33
N ASN A 52 10.49 -15.38 -31.78
CA ASN A 52 10.50 -15.82 -30.38
C ASN A 52 11.69 -16.74 -30.08
N GLN A 53 12.04 -17.65 -30.99
CA GLN A 53 13.21 -18.52 -30.83
C GLN A 53 14.52 -17.72 -30.82
N GLU A 54 14.70 -16.75 -31.76
CA GLU A 54 15.88 -15.89 -31.77
C GLU A 54 15.97 -15.05 -30.49
N ILE A 55 14.86 -14.49 -30.00
CA ILE A 55 14.82 -13.74 -28.73
C ILE A 55 15.19 -14.67 -27.54
N GLN A 56 14.67 -15.91 -27.49
CA GLN A 56 15.04 -16.88 -26.46
C GLN A 56 16.52 -17.24 -26.52
N ALA A 57 17.10 -17.34 -27.73
CA ALA A 57 18.54 -17.57 -27.88
C ALA A 57 19.38 -16.42 -27.30
N VAL A 58 18.94 -15.18 -27.45
CA VAL A 58 19.59 -14.01 -26.81
C VAL A 58 19.51 -14.14 -25.29
N TYR A 59 18.35 -14.48 -24.71
CA TYR A 59 18.24 -14.70 -23.26
C TYR A 59 19.16 -15.83 -22.78
N ALA A 60 19.25 -16.93 -23.52
CA ALA A 60 20.15 -18.05 -23.23
C ALA A 60 21.62 -17.65 -23.29
N LYS A 61 22.03 -16.85 -24.32
CA LYS A 61 23.37 -16.30 -24.47
C LYS A 61 23.83 -15.49 -23.26
N TYR A 62 22.94 -14.72 -22.67
CA TYR A 62 23.23 -13.90 -21.49
C TYR A 62 22.96 -14.64 -20.14
N GLY A 63 22.52 -15.89 -20.19
CA GLY A 63 22.27 -16.73 -19.01
C GLY A 63 21.17 -16.18 -18.10
N VAL A 64 20.15 -15.55 -18.67
CA VAL A 64 19.01 -14.98 -17.95
C VAL A 64 17.69 -15.55 -18.48
N SER A 65 16.70 -15.62 -17.61
CA SER A 65 15.34 -16.03 -17.99
C SER A 65 14.38 -14.86 -17.92
N PRO A 66 13.52 -14.64 -18.93
CA PRO A 66 12.49 -13.60 -18.90
C PRO A 66 11.49 -13.83 -17.75
N THR A 67 11.31 -15.08 -17.30
CA THR A 67 10.42 -15.43 -16.17
C THR A 67 11.01 -15.08 -14.80
N GLY A 68 12.30 -14.80 -14.69
CA GLY A 68 12.95 -14.46 -13.41
C GLY A 68 12.40 -13.17 -12.76
N SER A 69 11.97 -12.22 -13.57
CA SER A 69 11.33 -10.98 -13.08
C SER A 69 9.91 -11.22 -12.58
N CYS A 70 9.14 -12.07 -13.27
CA CYS A 70 7.76 -12.40 -12.87
C CYS A 70 7.72 -13.20 -11.57
N LEU A 71 8.71 -14.07 -11.33
CA LEU A 71 8.79 -14.87 -10.11
C LEU A 71 8.93 -13.99 -8.86
N TYR A 72 9.72 -12.91 -8.95
CA TYR A 72 9.82 -11.92 -7.87
C TYR A 72 8.47 -11.32 -7.52
N MET A 73 7.72 -10.88 -8.54
CA MET A 73 6.40 -10.28 -8.37
C MET A 73 5.40 -11.26 -7.74
N LEU A 74 5.41 -12.53 -8.17
CA LEU A 74 4.56 -13.58 -7.62
C LEU A 74 4.83 -13.85 -6.13
N ILE A 75 6.07 -13.79 -5.69
CA ILE A 75 6.44 -13.97 -4.27
C ILE A 75 6.16 -12.68 -3.48
N GLN A 76 6.37 -11.52 -4.07
CA GLN A 76 6.16 -10.23 -3.41
C GLN A 76 4.68 -9.96 -3.12
N MET A 77 3.76 -10.38 -4.00
CA MET A 77 2.32 -10.09 -3.86
C MET A 77 1.70 -10.67 -2.59
N PRO A 78 1.88 -11.96 -2.23
CA PRO A 78 1.39 -12.50 -0.97
C PRO A 78 1.92 -11.76 0.26
N ILE A 79 3.21 -11.36 0.23
CA ILE A 79 3.82 -10.59 1.32
C ILE A 79 3.16 -9.22 1.45
N LEU A 80 2.93 -8.55 0.31
CA LEU A 80 2.25 -7.25 0.28
C LEU A 80 0.81 -7.36 0.82
N PHE A 81 0.06 -8.39 0.41
CA PHE A 81 -1.30 -8.61 0.92
C PHE A 81 -1.31 -8.94 2.41
N ALA A 82 -0.36 -9.74 2.90
CA ALA A 82 -0.23 -10.02 4.33
C ALA A 82 0.07 -8.74 5.12
N LEU A 83 1.02 -7.92 4.64
CA LEU A 83 1.36 -6.64 5.25
C LEU A 83 0.18 -5.67 5.24
N TYR A 84 -0.55 -5.58 4.11
CA TYR A 84 -1.76 -4.78 4.01
C TYR A 84 -2.81 -5.20 5.05
N ARG A 85 -3.03 -6.50 5.23
CA ARG A 85 -3.95 -7.03 6.24
C ARG A 85 -3.54 -6.65 7.66
N VAL A 86 -2.24 -6.73 7.98
CA VAL A 86 -1.72 -6.33 9.31
C VAL A 86 -1.94 -4.83 9.55
N ILE A 87 -1.63 -3.98 8.56
CA ILE A 87 -1.82 -2.53 8.67
C ILE A 87 -3.31 -2.19 8.77
N TYR A 88 -4.17 -2.93 8.09
CA TYR A 88 -5.61 -2.67 8.10
C TYR A 88 -6.29 -3.07 9.41
N ALA A 89 -5.72 -4.03 10.15
CA ALA A 89 -6.25 -4.53 11.42
C ALA A 89 -5.17 -4.51 12.51
N ILE A 90 -4.53 -3.37 12.72
CA ILE A 90 -3.44 -3.20 13.70
C ILE A 90 -3.81 -3.75 15.09
N PRO A 91 -5.02 -3.50 15.68
CA PRO A 91 -5.35 -4.03 16.99
C PRO A 91 -5.35 -5.55 17.08
N ALA A 92 -5.62 -6.26 15.98
CA ALA A 92 -5.58 -7.72 15.95
C ALA A 92 -4.16 -8.30 16.09
N TYR A 93 -3.13 -7.52 15.75
CA TYR A 93 -1.73 -7.97 15.69
C TYR A 93 -0.83 -7.26 16.71
N VAL A 94 -1.24 -6.11 17.24
CA VAL A 94 -0.46 -5.29 18.17
C VAL A 94 -1.23 -5.16 19.49
N GLY A 95 -0.88 -6.01 20.46
CA GLY A 95 -1.57 -6.10 21.76
C GLY A 95 -1.73 -4.76 22.47
N ARG A 96 -0.69 -3.92 22.52
CA ARG A 96 -0.76 -2.59 23.16
C ARG A 96 -1.81 -1.67 22.53
N VAL A 97 -1.98 -1.74 21.21
CA VAL A 97 -3.02 -0.96 20.54
C VAL A 97 -4.40 -1.51 20.85
N LYS A 98 -4.54 -2.85 20.89
CA LYS A 98 -5.78 -3.52 21.31
C LYS A 98 -6.16 -3.15 22.75
N GLU A 99 -5.20 -3.20 23.67
CA GLU A 99 -5.39 -2.86 25.09
C GLU A 99 -5.84 -1.42 25.31
N ALA A 100 -5.45 -0.49 24.44
CA ALA A 100 -5.90 0.90 24.53
C ALA A 100 -7.41 1.07 24.35
N PHE A 101 -8.05 0.13 23.63
CA PHE A 101 -9.50 0.16 23.39
C PHE A 101 -10.31 -0.51 24.51
N PHE A 102 -9.76 -1.42 25.30
CA PHE A 102 -10.53 -2.22 26.25
C PHE A 102 -11.41 -1.40 27.19
N PRO A 103 -10.94 -0.34 27.87
CA PRO A 103 -11.81 0.41 28.80
C PRO A 103 -13.02 1.02 28.09
N LEU A 104 -12.81 1.59 26.88
CA LEU A 104 -13.88 2.16 26.07
C LEU A 104 -14.86 1.08 25.59
N VAL A 105 -14.33 -0.05 25.11
CA VAL A 105 -15.14 -1.14 24.55
C VAL A 105 -15.99 -1.82 25.60
N ASP A 106 -15.42 -2.11 26.77
CA ASP A 106 -16.16 -2.72 27.89
C ASP A 106 -17.28 -1.80 28.33
N ASN A 107 -17.03 -0.50 28.51
CA ASN A 107 -18.05 0.47 28.85
C ASN A 107 -19.08 0.70 27.75
N ILE A 108 -18.72 0.58 26.45
CA ILE A 108 -19.68 0.59 25.33
C ILE A 108 -20.63 -0.60 25.43
N ILE A 109 -20.11 -1.80 25.75
CA ILE A 109 -20.92 -3.02 25.87
C ILE A 109 -21.90 -2.87 27.04
N ASP A 110 -21.47 -2.29 28.16
CA ASP A 110 -22.28 -2.10 29.34
C ASP A 110 -23.28 -0.94 29.26
N THR A 111 -23.09 -0.04 28.28
CA THR A 111 -23.96 1.14 28.09
C THR A 111 -25.09 0.83 27.12
N ALA A 112 -26.33 0.85 27.57
CA ALA A 112 -27.49 0.59 26.69
C ALA A 112 -27.55 1.54 25.51
N GLY A 113 -27.67 1.00 24.31
CA GLY A 113 -27.73 1.77 23.05
C GLY A 113 -26.37 2.22 22.50
N ALA A 114 -25.26 2.07 23.23
CA ALA A 114 -23.96 2.48 22.74
C ALA A 114 -23.40 1.51 21.67
N THR A 115 -23.67 0.22 21.80
CA THR A 115 -23.31 -0.78 20.76
C THR A 115 -24.04 -0.53 19.46
N GLU A 116 -25.33 -0.16 19.49
CA GLU A 116 -26.12 0.21 18.33
C GLU A 116 -25.57 1.49 17.66
N LEU A 117 -25.07 2.44 18.46
CA LEU A 117 -24.41 3.61 17.88
C LEU A 117 -23.15 3.21 17.11
N VAL A 118 -22.32 2.30 17.65
CA VAL A 118 -21.11 1.82 16.94
C VAL A 118 -21.47 1.14 15.64
N GLN A 119 -22.57 0.39 15.58
CA GLN A 119 -23.07 -0.22 14.33
C GLN A 119 -23.52 0.81 13.29
N ASN A 120 -23.74 2.05 13.65
CA ASN A 120 -24.19 3.14 12.78
C ASN A 120 -23.10 4.21 12.54
N LEU A 121 -21.85 3.97 12.95
CA LEU A 121 -20.73 4.85 12.63
C LEU A 121 -20.43 4.88 11.11
N SER A 122 -19.72 5.88 10.68
CA SER A 122 -19.44 6.15 9.25
C SER A 122 -18.81 4.97 8.50
N ASN A 123 -18.01 4.15 9.19
CA ASN A 123 -17.27 3.01 8.64
C ASN A 123 -17.89 1.64 8.97
N SER A 124 -18.98 1.60 9.71
CA SER A 124 -19.60 0.36 10.22
C SER A 124 -20.06 -0.60 9.13
N ALA A 125 -20.41 -0.09 7.94
CA ALA A 125 -20.82 -0.89 6.79
C ALA A 125 -19.76 -1.93 6.39
N MET A 126 -18.48 -1.67 6.62
CA MET A 126 -17.36 -2.60 6.36
C MET A 126 -17.41 -3.83 7.28
N TYR A 127 -18.04 -3.70 8.45
CA TYR A 127 -18.16 -4.71 9.50
C TYR A 127 -19.57 -5.32 9.61
N SER A 128 -20.44 -5.05 8.64
CA SER A 128 -21.84 -5.52 8.65
C SER A 128 -21.95 -7.03 8.83
N LYS A 129 -21.05 -7.81 8.22
CA LYS A 129 -21.01 -9.27 8.36
C LYS A 129 -20.66 -9.72 9.77
N GLN A 130 -19.76 -8.98 10.46
CA GLN A 130 -19.38 -9.26 11.84
C GLN A 130 -20.52 -8.93 12.78
N PHE A 131 -21.20 -7.80 12.60
CA PHE A 131 -22.34 -7.39 13.41
C PHE A 131 -23.55 -8.29 13.24
N THR A 132 -23.76 -8.87 12.05
CA THR A 132 -24.86 -9.81 11.77
C THR A 132 -24.51 -11.28 12.08
N ASN A 133 -23.27 -11.57 12.49
CA ASN A 133 -22.87 -12.92 12.86
C ASN A 133 -23.52 -13.37 14.19
N ALA A 134 -23.90 -14.65 14.26
CA ALA A 134 -24.50 -15.22 15.47
C ALA A 134 -23.59 -15.10 16.73
N GLY A 135 -22.27 -14.97 16.56
CA GLY A 135 -21.32 -14.70 17.64
C GLY A 135 -21.36 -13.28 18.19
N PHE A 136 -21.99 -12.34 17.45
CA PHE A 136 -22.15 -10.95 17.90
C PHE A 136 -23.51 -10.80 18.59
N VAL A 137 -23.45 -10.67 19.92
CA VAL A 137 -24.64 -10.39 20.75
C VAL A 137 -24.37 -9.11 21.53
N ALA A 138 -25.17 -8.08 21.28
CA ALA A 138 -25.04 -6.82 22.02
C ALA A 138 -25.18 -7.04 23.54
N GLY A 139 -24.33 -6.38 24.32
CA GLY A 139 -24.32 -6.50 25.78
C GLY A 139 -23.58 -7.72 26.33
N THR A 140 -22.82 -8.44 25.50
CA THR A 140 -21.93 -9.53 25.97
C THR A 140 -20.46 -9.16 25.83
N HIS A 141 -19.64 -9.56 26.82
CA HIS A 141 -18.18 -9.38 26.82
C HIS A 141 -17.46 -10.57 26.18
N SER A 142 -18.02 -11.13 25.09
CA SER A 142 -17.33 -12.16 24.32
C SER A 142 -16.17 -11.55 23.54
N GLU A 143 -15.08 -12.31 23.35
CA GLU A 143 -13.93 -11.86 22.57
C GLU A 143 -14.33 -11.46 21.14
N TYR A 144 -15.32 -12.13 20.58
CA TYR A 144 -15.84 -11.80 19.24
C TYR A 144 -16.49 -10.41 19.20
N VAL A 145 -17.32 -10.08 20.19
CA VAL A 145 -17.97 -8.77 20.33
C VAL A 145 -16.94 -7.67 20.53
N GLN A 146 -16.03 -7.87 21.50
CA GLN A 146 -14.96 -6.91 21.78
C GLN A 146 -14.10 -6.66 20.53
N ASN A 147 -13.62 -7.69 19.85
CA ASN A 147 -12.80 -7.54 18.63
C ASN A 147 -13.56 -6.83 17.52
N THR A 148 -14.84 -7.13 17.32
CA THR A 148 -15.66 -6.47 16.30
C THR A 148 -15.81 -4.97 16.56
N ILE A 149 -16.07 -4.59 17.81
CA ILE A 149 -16.17 -3.18 18.21
C ILE A 149 -14.80 -2.49 18.08
N ILE A 150 -13.71 -3.12 18.52
CA ILE A 150 -12.34 -2.60 18.37
C ILE A 150 -12.01 -2.35 16.90
N ASP A 151 -12.28 -3.30 16.02
CA ASP A 151 -12.01 -3.17 14.58
C ASP A 151 -12.79 -2.00 13.98
N CYS A 152 -14.05 -1.81 14.39
CA CYS A 152 -14.86 -0.69 13.97
C CYS A 152 -14.30 0.65 14.50
N LEU A 153 -13.97 0.74 15.77
CA LEU A 153 -13.44 1.95 16.40
C LEU A 153 -12.04 2.31 15.89
N ASN A 154 -11.21 1.31 15.56
CA ASN A 154 -9.89 1.55 14.98
C ASN A 154 -9.94 2.28 13.62
N LYS A 155 -11.08 2.26 12.96
CA LYS A 155 -11.33 2.96 11.68
C LYS A 155 -12.27 4.17 11.85
N ALA A 156 -12.69 4.45 13.07
CA ALA A 156 -13.57 5.56 13.36
C ALA A 156 -12.85 6.90 13.14
N SER A 157 -13.58 7.85 12.60
CA SER A 157 -13.12 9.23 12.41
C SER A 157 -13.18 10.01 13.75
N THR A 158 -12.53 11.15 13.80
CA THR A 158 -12.64 12.08 14.93
C THR A 158 -14.10 12.48 15.18
N ALA A 159 -14.89 12.65 14.12
CA ALA A 159 -16.31 12.96 14.22
C ALA A 159 -17.14 11.81 14.82
N ASP A 160 -16.77 10.55 14.53
CA ASP A 160 -17.41 9.37 15.13
C ASP A 160 -17.14 9.31 16.63
N PHE A 161 -15.89 9.54 17.08
CA PHE A 161 -15.57 9.60 18.51
C PHE A 161 -16.27 10.77 19.21
N ALA A 162 -16.37 11.94 18.57
CA ALA A 162 -17.14 13.06 19.10
C ALA A 162 -18.62 12.70 19.25
N SER A 163 -19.22 12.01 18.26
CA SER A 163 -20.59 11.54 18.31
C SER A 163 -20.85 10.57 19.47
N ILE A 164 -19.89 9.68 19.77
CA ILE A 164 -19.99 8.77 20.92
C ILE A 164 -20.01 9.58 22.22
N SER A 165 -19.09 10.53 22.38
CA SER A 165 -18.98 11.38 23.58
C SER A 165 -20.21 12.28 23.80
N GLU A 166 -20.80 12.78 22.70
CA GLU A 166 -21.97 13.64 22.74
C GLU A 166 -23.24 12.86 23.15
N LYS A 167 -23.44 11.68 22.55
CA LYS A 167 -24.61 10.85 22.83
C LYS A 167 -24.51 10.10 24.16
N PHE A 168 -23.30 9.76 24.59
CA PHE A 168 -23.02 9.04 25.82
C PHE A 168 -21.95 9.78 26.63
N PRO A 169 -22.32 10.83 27.42
CA PRO A 169 -21.37 11.58 28.19
C PRO A 169 -20.59 10.74 29.24
N SER A 170 -21.15 9.61 29.67
CA SER A 170 -20.45 8.64 30.52
C SER A 170 -19.22 8.02 29.88
N LEU A 171 -19.18 7.91 28.59
CA LEU A 171 -18.07 7.35 27.80
C LEU A 171 -17.03 8.40 27.39
N ALA A 172 -17.28 9.69 27.61
CA ALA A 172 -16.42 10.77 27.13
C ALA A 172 -14.98 10.69 27.67
N ALA A 173 -14.81 10.27 28.94
CA ALA A 173 -13.49 10.08 29.53
C ALA A 173 -12.74 8.93 28.89
N ASP A 174 -13.41 7.82 28.60
CA ASP A 174 -12.80 6.64 27.97
C ASP A 174 -12.44 6.91 26.50
N VAL A 175 -13.32 7.63 25.77
CA VAL A 175 -13.04 8.12 24.42
C VAL A 175 -11.76 8.96 24.42
N THR A 176 -11.69 9.96 25.31
CA THR A 176 -10.51 10.85 25.40
C THR A 176 -9.23 10.07 25.71
N ASN A 177 -9.29 9.15 26.68
CA ASN A 177 -8.15 8.29 27.02
C ASN A 177 -7.71 7.40 25.87
N THR A 178 -8.67 6.78 25.17
CA THR A 178 -8.38 5.90 24.02
C THR A 178 -7.75 6.69 22.89
N VAL A 179 -8.33 7.83 22.50
CA VAL A 179 -7.81 8.70 21.44
C VAL A 179 -6.41 9.18 21.80
N SER A 180 -6.18 9.66 23.04
CA SER A 180 -4.86 10.13 23.47
C SER A 180 -3.79 9.03 23.40
N LYS A 181 -4.10 7.79 23.83
CA LYS A 181 -3.17 6.67 23.69
C LYS A 181 -2.89 6.30 22.23
N LEU A 182 -3.90 6.34 21.36
CA LEU A 182 -3.71 6.08 19.93
C LEU A 182 -2.86 7.16 19.27
N GLU A 183 -3.05 8.42 19.65
CA GLU A 183 -2.20 9.53 19.19
C GLU A 183 -0.75 9.36 19.65
N GLU A 184 -0.52 8.95 20.91
CA GLU A 184 0.82 8.64 21.42
C GLU A 184 1.49 7.52 20.62
N TYR A 185 0.78 6.42 20.33
CA TYR A 185 1.32 5.28 19.57
C TYR A 185 1.56 5.61 18.11
N ASN A 186 0.76 6.50 17.55
CA ASN A 186 0.88 6.93 16.15
C ASN A 186 1.83 8.12 15.98
N ASN A 187 2.37 8.68 17.05
CA ASN A 187 3.27 9.82 16.96
C ASN A 187 4.67 9.38 16.53
N PHE A 188 5.09 9.86 15.38
CA PHE A 188 6.45 9.67 14.86
C PHE A 188 7.05 11.03 14.50
N LEU A 189 8.06 11.47 15.26
CA LEU A 189 8.73 12.77 15.07
C LEU A 189 7.75 13.98 15.10
N GLY A 190 6.70 13.90 15.92
CA GLY A 190 5.70 14.95 16.02
C GLY A 190 4.57 14.87 14.98
N LEU A 191 4.64 13.91 14.06
CA LEU A 191 3.58 13.66 13.07
C LEU A 191 2.76 12.44 13.50
N ASN A 192 1.44 12.56 13.46
CA ASN A 192 0.56 11.41 13.64
C ASN A 192 0.48 10.61 12.32
N ILE A 193 1.15 9.45 12.29
CA ILE A 193 1.20 8.56 11.12
C ILE A 193 -0.14 7.83 10.85
N GLY A 194 -1.10 7.93 11.74
CA GLY A 194 -2.47 7.44 11.54
C GLY A 194 -3.34 8.38 10.70
N ASN A 195 -2.91 9.63 10.54
CA ASN A 195 -3.62 10.64 9.76
C ASN A 195 -3.03 10.78 8.36
N SER A 196 -3.89 10.95 7.34
CA SER A 196 -3.39 11.25 6.00
C SER A 196 -2.75 12.65 5.94
N PRO A 197 -1.71 12.86 5.12
CA PRO A 197 -1.11 14.18 4.95
C PRO A 197 -2.10 15.26 4.51
N SER A 198 -3.12 14.89 3.73
CA SER A 198 -4.19 15.81 3.31
C SER A 198 -5.05 16.30 4.47
N TYR A 199 -5.31 15.44 5.46
CA TYR A 199 -6.04 15.80 6.68
C TYR A 199 -5.18 16.70 7.57
N VAL A 200 -3.94 16.29 7.84
CA VAL A 200 -2.98 17.06 8.64
C VAL A 200 -2.75 18.45 8.05
N LEU A 201 -2.67 18.55 6.72
CA LEU A 201 -2.49 19.85 6.05
C LEU A 201 -3.62 20.81 6.33
N LYS A 202 -4.88 20.35 6.24
CA LYS A 202 -6.05 21.19 6.50
C LYS A 202 -6.10 21.68 7.95
N GLU A 203 -5.87 20.78 8.89
CA GLU A 203 -5.91 21.06 10.31
C GLU A 203 -4.73 21.97 10.73
N ALA A 204 -3.51 21.66 10.30
CA ALA A 204 -2.32 22.42 10.62
C ALA A 204 -2.35 23.84 10.00
N TRP A 205 -2.92 23.99 8.79
CA TRP A 205 -3.11 25.28 8.16
C TRP A 205 -4.08 26.16 8.97
N ALA A 206 -5.20 25.59 9.40
CA ALA A 206 -6.19 26.32 10.21
C ALA A 206 -5.62 26.76 11.58
N ASN A 207 -4.73 25.97 12.16
CA ASN A 207 -4.12 26.20 13.47
C ASN A 207 -2.78 26.96 13.40
N GLY A 208 -2.29 27.34 12.22
CA GLY A 208 -1.01 28.04 12.04
C GLY A 208 0.23 27.20 12.39
N ALA A 209 0.12 25.87 12.40
CA ALA A 209 1.19 24.94 12.77
C ALA A 209 2.10 24.64 11.56
N TRP A 210 2.90 25.61 11.14
CA TRP A 210 3.71 25.57 9.90
C TRP A 210 4.68 24.37 9.82
N LEU A 211 5.22 23.90 10.95
CA LEU A 211 6.09 22.73 10.97
C LEU A 211 5.35 21.45 10.54
N LEU A 212 4.09 21.30 10.97
CA LEU A 212 3.24 20.18 10.55
C LEU A 212 2.84 20.30 9.08
N VAL A 213 2.59 21.51 8.58
CA VAL A 213 2.33 21.76 7.15
C VAL A 213 3.52 21.33 6.29
N ILE A 214 4.74 21.73 6.69
CA ILE A 214 5.97 21.34 5.99
C ILE A 214 6.14 19.81 6.03
N GLY A 215 5.95 19.17 7.18
CA GLY A 215 6.02 17.73 7.33
C GLY A 215 5.02 16.98 6.46
N ALA A 216 3.77 17.43 6.44
CA ALA A 216 2.70 16.81 5.65
C ALA A 216 2.97 16.90 4.13
N ILE A 217 3.59 17.98 3.66
CA ILE A 217 3.98 18.15 2.25
C ILE A 217 5.27 17.38 1.93
N ALA A 218 6.23 17.35 2.87
CA ALA A 218 7.52 16.68 2.67
C ALA A 218 7.37 15.18 2.39
N ILE A 219 6.43 14.49 3.04
CA ILE A 219 6.23 13.04 2.88
C ILE A 219 5.86 12.68 1.43
N PRO A 220 4.80 13.22 0.81
CA PRO A 220 4.47 12.94 -0.60
C PRO A 220 5.57 13.38 -1.58
N VAL A 221 6.23 14.51 -1.31
CA VAL A 221 7.32 15.00 -2.16
C VAL A 221 8.53 14.06 -2.11
N LEU A 222 8.95 13.62 -0.92
CA LEU A 222 10.03 12.64 -0.77
C LEU A 222 9.68 11.30 -1.41
N SER A 223 8.42 10.85 -1.29
CA SER A 223 7.92 9.64 -1.96
C SER A 223 8.04 9.77 -3.48
N ALA A 224 7.58 10.87 -4.06
CA ALA A 224 7.69 11.12 -5.50
C ALA A 224 9.14 11.21 -5.96
N LEU A 225 9.99 11.87 -5.17
CA LEU A 225 11.40 12.08 -5.49
C LEU A 225 12.20 10.77 -5.46
N THR A 226 11.98 9.94 -4.44
CA THR A 226 12.58 8.60 -4.36
C THR A 226 12.11 7.70 -5.51
N GLN A 227 10.84 7.73 -5.84
CA GLN A 227 10.30 6.97 -6.97
C GLN A 227 10.87 7.47 -8.31
N TRP A 228 10.98 8.79 -8.50
CA TRP A 228 11.59 9.37 -9.69
C TRP A 228 13.07 9.00 -9.84
N ILE A 229 13.84 9.02 -8.74
CA ILE A 229 15.25 8.56 -8.71
C ILE A 229 15.32 7.09 -9.09
N ASN A 230 14.45 6.23 -8.52
CA ASN A 230 14.39 4.81 -8.85
C ASN A 230 14.13 4.59 -10.33
N VAL A 231 13.18 5.29 -10.93
CA VAL A 231 12.88 5.21 -12.37
C VAL A 231 14.07 5.66 -13.22
N LYS A 232 14.78 6.72 -12.81
CA LYS A 232 15.97 7.21 -13.50
C LYS A 232 17.16 6.25 -13.42
N LEU A 233 17.30 5.55 -12.30
CA LEU A 233 18.37 4.54 -12.10
C LEU A 233 18.05 3.20 -12.78
N MET A 234 16.79 2.95 -13.11
CA MET A 234 16.41 1.77 -13.91
C MET A 234 16.94 1.93 -15.34
N PRO A 235 17.54 0.87 -15.92
CA PRO A 235 17.91 0.87 -17.33
C PRO A 235 16.65 1.11 -18.17
N GLN A 236 16.57 2.27 -18.79
CA GLN A 236 15.45 2.59 -19.68
C GLN A 236 15.66 1.86 -21.01
N GLN A 237 14.62 1.19 -21.49
CA GLN A 237 14.60 0.68 -22.85
C GLN A 237 14.47 1.89 -23.78
N ASP A 238 15.52 2.16 -24.56
CA ASP A 238 15.47 3.20 -25.59
C ASP A 238 14.42 2.82 -26.65
N THR A 239 13.28 3.47 -26.56
CA THR A 239 12.15 3.31 -27.50
C THR A 239 12.31 4.15 -28.75
N SER A 240 13.54 4.55 -29.09
CA SER A 240 13.84 5.42 -30.22
C SER A 240 13.71 4.75 -31.61
N SER A 241 13.41 3.45 -31.69
CA SER A 241 13.07 2.84 -32.97
C SER A 241 11.60 3.09 -33.32
N ASN A 242 11.37 4.20 -33.99
CA ASN A 242 10.13 4.64 -34.63
C ASN A 242 9.74 3.72 -35.77
N ASN A 243 9.70 2.41 -35.58
CA ASN A 243 9.56 1.43 -36.64
C ASN A 243 8.48 0.40 -36.34
N GLY A 244 7.26 0.75 -36.73
CA GLY A 244 6.29 -0.09 -37.42
C GLY A 244 5.76 -1.40 -36.83
N ASN A 245 6.04 -1.76 -35.57
CA ASN A 245 5.34 -2.82 -34.88
C ASN A 245 4.45 -2.18 -33.81
N ASP A 246 3.17 -2.00 -34.15
CA ASP A 246 2.19 -1.32 -33.28
C ASP A 246 2.14 -1.90 -31.86
N GLN A 247 2.39 -3.20 -31.72
CA GLN A 247 2.31 -3.89 -30.43
C GLN A 247 3.58 -3.68 -29.58
N ALA A 248 4.78 -3.68 -30.17
CA ALA A 248 6.02 -3.40 -29.45
C ALA A 248 6.16 -1.91 -29.13
N ALA A 249 5.75 -1.04 -30.06
CA ALA A 249 5.69 0.40 -29.86
C ALA A 249 4.64 0.79 -28.80
N ALA A 250 3.47 0.13 -28.80
CA ALA A 250 2.45 0.32 -27.80
C ALA A 250 2.91 -0.14 -26.39
N MET A 251 3.63 -1.28 -26.32
CA MET A 251 4.18 -1.77 -25.06
C MET A 251 5.29 -0.86 -24.51
N ALA A 252 6.14 -0.37 -25.38
CA ALA A 252 7.21 0.56 -25.04
C ALA A 252 6.68 1.95 -24.64
N SER A 253 5.67 2.46 -25.35
CA SER A 253 4.99 3.72 -24.99
C SER A 253 4.22 3.58 -23.69
N SER A 254 3.57 2.45 -23.45
CA SER A 254 2.88 2.19 -22.19
C SER A 254 3.86 2.09 -21.00
N MET A 255 5.03 1.47 -21.17
CA MET A 255 6.07 1.45 -20.13
C MET A 255 6.64 2.84 -19.86
N LYS A 256 6.87 3.67 -20.90
CA LYS A 256 7.33 5.05 -20.70
C LYS A 256 6.28 5.89 -19.99
N THR A 257 5.03 5.76 -20.38
CA THR A 257 3.90 6.43 -19.73
C THR A 257 3.74 5.97 -18.28
N MET A 258 3.84 4.67 -18.03
CA MET A 258 3.77 4.08 -16.69
C MET A 258 4.92 4.57 -15.80
N ASN A 259 6.15 4.66 -16.33
CA ASN A 259 7.31 5.20 -15.61
C ASN A 259 7.16 6.70 -15.28
N MET A 260 6.45 7.46 -16.10
CA MET A 260 6.19 8.88 -15.85
C MET A 260 5.01 9.09 -14.88
N ILE A 261 3.97 8.26 -14.97
CA ILE A 261 2.77 8.37 -14.14
C ILE A 261 3.01 7.79 -12.73
N MET A 262 3.84 6.75 -12.59
CA MET A 262 4.07 6.06 -11.32
C MET A 262 4.55 6.98 -10.17
N PRO A 263 5.51 7.90 -10.36
CA PRO A 263 5.87 8.86 -9.30
C PRO A 263 4.72 9.79 -8.90
N LEU A 264 3.91 10.23 -9.87
CA LEU A 264 2.75 11.09 -9.62
C LEU A 264 1.65 10.34 -8.87
N MET A 265 1.37 9.10 -9.26
CA MET A 265 0.45 8.22 -8.54
C MET A 265 0.94 7.93 -7.12
N SER A 266 2.23 7.66 -6.93
CA SER A 266 2.82 7.46 -5.62
C SER A 266 2.63 8.69 -4.72
N ALA A 267 2.88 9.89 -5.24
CA ALA A 267 2.63 11.14 -4.51
C ALA A 267 1.15 11.31 -4.15
N TRP A 268 0.25 11.04 -5.10
CA TRP A 268 -1.18 11.12 -4.90
C TRP A 268 -1.67 10.16 -3.80
N PHE A 269 -1.30 8.88 -3.89
CA PHE A 269 -1.66 7.89 -2.87
C PHE A 269 -1.07 8.26 -1.50
N CYS A 270 0.19 8.69 -1.46
CA CYS A 270 0.85 9.10 -0.22
C CYS A 270 0.22 10.37 0.40
N PHE A 271 -0.42 11.22 -0.42
CA PHE A 271 -1.10 12.41 0.06
C PHE A 271 -2.51 12.13 0.57
N THR A 272 -3.22 11.16 -0.02
CA THR A 272 -4.64 10.89 0.25
C THR A 272 -4.88 9.77 1.26
N LEU A 273 -3.96 8.83 1.37
CA LEU A 273 -4.00 7.74 2.36
C LEU A 273 -3.29 8.14 3.64
#